data_537371c1251acaea2e69e11807d80064
#
_entry.id   537371c1251acaea2e69e11807d80064
#
_cell.length_a   1.000
_cell.length_b   1.000
_cell.length_c   1.000
_cell.angle_alpha   90.00
_cell.angle_beta   90.00
_cell.angle_gamma   90.00
#
_symmetry.space_group_name_H-M   'P 1'
#
loop_
_entity.id
_entity.type
_entity.pdbx_description
1 polymer ?
#
loop_
_entity_poly.entity_id
_entity_poly.type
_entity_poly.pdbx_seq_one_letter_code
_entity_poly.pdbx_strand_id
1 'polypeptide(L)' 'MMDQETRWLTRYNEVKTFIETNKRNPSKYNMEERGLYLNWIKHNRKLYAAGELKPDRVEFFEKLLALCEKYKRANQYI' A
#
# COMPACT_ATOMS: atom_id res chain seq x y z
N MET A 1 -17.25 -16.29 -4.99
CA MET A 1 -16.42 -15.45 -5.86
C MET A 1 -16.23 -14.07 -5.20
N MET A 2 -15.01 -13.63 -5.05
CA MET A 2 -14.76 -12.31 -4.45
C MET A 2 -15.07 -11.19 -5.44
N ASP A 3 -15.77 -10.16 -4.97
CA ASP A 3 -16.00 -8.97 -5.78
C ASP A 3 -14.75 -8.07 -5.75
N GLN A 4 -14.79 -6.97 -6.52
CA GLN A 4 -13.65 -6.07 -6.64
C GLN A 4 -13.32 -5.39 -5.31
N GLU A 5 -14.33 -5.08 -4.51
CA GLU A 5 -14.11 -4.42 -3.23
C GLU A 5 -13.43 -5.37 -2.24
N THR A 6 -13.88 -6.62 -2.19
CA THR A 6 -13.24 -7.62 -1.34
C THR A 6 -11.80 -7.85 -1.74
N ARG A 7 -11.52 -7.91 -3.05
CA ARG A 7 -10.16 -8.06 -3.56
C ARG A 7 -9.28 -6.89 -3.16
N TRP A 8 -9.81 -5.69 -3.28
CA TRP A 8 -9.06 -4.49 -2.92
C TRP A 8 -8.72 -4.49 -1.43
N LEU A 9 -9.71 -4.80 -0.58
CA LEU A 9 -9.49 -4.86 0.86
C LEU A 9 -8.53 -5.97 1.26
N THR A 10 -8.61 -7.12 0.60
CA THR A 10 -7.69 -8.23 0.84
C THR A 10 -6.25 -7.80 0.55
N ARG A 11 -6.03 -7.16 -0.60
CA ARG A 11 -4.71 -6.66 -0.95
C ARG A 11 -4.25 -5.56 0.00
N TYR A 12 -5.16 -4.67 0.37
CA TYR A 12 -4.88 -3.61 1.33
C TYR A 12 -4.38 -4.21 2.65
N ASN A 13 -5.07 -5.22 3.17
CA ASN A 13 -4.68 -5.87 4.41
C ASN A 13 -3.34 -6.58 4.28
N GLU A 14 -3.07 -7.20 3.15
CA GLU A 14 -1.78 -7.85 2.91
C GLU A 14 -0.64 -6.84 2.94
N VAL A 15 -0.81 -5.72 2.24
CA VAL A 15 0.20 -4.66 2.19
C VAL A 15 0.41 -4.05 3.58
N LYS A 16 -0.69 -3.75 4.26
CA LYS A 16 -0.63 -3.18 5.60
C LYS A 16 0.09 -4.12 6.58
N THR A 17 -0.28 -5.39 6.56
CA THR A 17 0.33 -6.40 7.42
C THR A 17 1.82 -6.53 7.14
N PHE A 18 2.19 -6.52 5.86
CA PHE A 18 3.60 -6.59 5.47
C PHE A 18 4.38 -5.43 6.09
N ILE A 19 3.87 -4.22 5.96
CA ILE A 19 4.56 -3.02 6.47
C ILE A 19 4.67 -3.07 7.99
N GLU A 20 3.58 -3.45 8.66
CA GLU A 20 3.56 -3.51 10.13
C GLU A 20 4.46 -4.62 10.67
N THR A 21 4.48 -5.77 10.00
CA THR A 21 5.29 -6.90 10.44
C THR A 21 6.77 -6.66 10.23
N ASN A 22 7.14 -6.12 9.06
CA ASN A 22 8.53 -5.89 8.70
C ASN A 22 9.04 -4.52 9.15
N LYS A 23 8.14 -3.63 9.55
CA LYS A 23 8.45 -2.27 9.99
C LYS A 23 9.25 -1.50 8.95
N ARG A 24 8.91 -1.74 7.68
CA ARG A 24 9.51 -1.05 6.53
C ARG A 24 8.57 -1.13 5.33
N ASN A 25 8.80 -0.25 4.38
CA ASN A 25 8.05 -0.27 3.14
C ASN A 25 8.54 -1.41 2.23
N PRO A 26 7.68 -1.88 1.30
CA PRO A 26 8.12 -2.86 0.31
C PRO A 26 9.30 -2.32 -0.52
N SER A 27 10.25 -3.19 -0.81
CA SER A 27 11.46 -2.81 -1.53
C SER A 27 11.28 -2.92 -3.04
N LYS A 28 11.75 -1.91 -3.77
CA LYS A 28 11.75 -1.97 -5.23
C LYS A 28 12.82 -2.92 -5.76
N TYR A 29 13.76 -3.31 -4.92
CA TYR A 29 14.83 -4.23 -5.29
C TYR A 29 14.47 -5.69 -5.09
N ASN A 30 13.40 -5.96 -4.34
CA ASN A 30 12.88 -7.31 -4.15
C ASN A 30 11.72 -7.51 -5.13
N MET A 31 11.89 -8.42 -6.08
CA MET A 31 10.90 -8.62 -7.15
C MET A 31 9.53 -9.04 -6.63
N GLU A 32 9.49 -9.86 -5.58
CA GLU A 32 8.22 -10.28 -5.00
C GLU A 32 7.51 -9.11 -4.34
N GLU A 33 8.23 -8.35 -3.52
CA GLU A 33 7.66 -7.20 -2.83
C GLU A 33 7.22 -6.13 -3.83
N ARG A 34 8.01 -5.92 -4.85
CA ARG A 34 7.68 -4.96 -5.89
C ARG A 34 6.41 -5.35 -6.63
N GLY A 35 6.30 -6.62 -7.02
CA GLY A 35 5.14 -7.09 -7.77
C GLY A 35 3.87 -7.20 -6.93
N LEU A 36 3.99 -7.68 -5.69
CA LEU A 36 2.83 -7.91 -4.83
C LEU A 36 2.35 -6.66 -4.11
N TYR A 37 3.26 -5.81 -3.67
CA TYR A 37 2.90 -4.69 -2.80
C TYR A 37 3.18 -3.32 -3.41
N LEU A 38 4.39 -3.10 -3.90
CA LEU A 38 4.78 -1.78 -4.35
C LEU A 38 4.00 -1.31 -5.59
N ASN A 39 3.79 -2.20 -6.55
CA ASN A 39 3.02 -1.86 -7.75
C ASN A 39 1.57 -1.52 -7.39
N TRP A 40 0.99 -2.25 -6.44
CA TRP A 40 -0.36 -1.97 -5.96
C TRP A 40 -0.43 -0.58 -5.31
N ILE A 41 0.55 -0.26 -4.47
CA ILE A 41 0.61 1.06 -3.81
C ILE A 41 0.73 2.17 -4.85
N LYS A 42 1.63 2.00 -5.82
CA LYS A 42 1.83 3.00 -6.88
C LYS A 42 0.58 3.21 -7.71
N HIS A 43 -0.09 2.13 -8.08
CA HIS A 43 -1.32 2.20 -8.86
C HIS A 43 -2.41 2.98 -8.11
N ASN A 44 -2.62 2.66 -6.84
CA ASN A 44 -3.64 3.32 -6.04
C ASN A 44 -3.25 4.76 -5.72
N ARG A 45 -1.97 5.05 -5.54
CA ARG A 45 -1.51 6.41 -5.33
C ARG A 45 -1.81 7.29 -6.54
N LYS A 46 -1.63 6.72 -7.74
CA LYS A 46 -1.95 7.43 -8.98
C LYS A 46 -3.44 7.74 -9.06
N LEU A 47 -4.29 6.77 -8.74
CA LEU A 47 -5.73 6.97 -8.70
C LEU A 47 -6.13 8.00 -7.65
N TYR A 48 -5.51 7.93 -6.49
CA TYR A 48 -5.76 8.87 -5.40
C TYR A 48 -5.42 10.31 -5.82
N ALA A 49 -4.25 10.50 -6.42
CA ALA A 49 -3.80 11.81 -6.86
C ALA A 49 -4.68 12.38 -7.97
N ALA A 50 -5.23 11.53 -8.82
CA ALA A 50 -6.12 11.93 -9.90
C ALA A 50 -7.57 12.15 -9.44
N GLY A 51 -7.88 11.83 -8.17
CA GLY A 51 -9.25 11.91 -7.66
C GLY A 51 -10.14 10.80 -8.17
N GLU A 52 -9.57 9.73 -8.67
CA GLU A 52 -10.31 8.60 -9.26
C GLU A 52 -10.47 7.44 -8.31
N LEU A 53 -9.83 7.47 -7.14
CA LEU A 53 -9.99 6.41 -6.16
C LEU A 53 -11.38 6.50 -5.51
N LYS A 54 -12.05 5.36 -5.36
CA LYS A 54 -13.39 5.33 -4.77
C LYS A 54 -13.38 5.94 -3.37
N PRO A 55 -14.41 6.72 -3.00
CA PRO A 55 -14.45 7.39 -1.69
C PRO A 55 -14.26 6.44 -0.51
N ASP A 56 -14.85 5.24 -0.58
CA ASP A 56 -14.72 4.25 0.48
C ASP A 56 -13.28 3.78 0.67
N ARG A 57 -12.51 3.80 -0.41
CA ARG A 57 -11.11 3.36 -0.39
C ARG A 57 -10.16 4.48 0.01
N VAL A 58 -10.55 5.72 -0.20
CA VAL A 58 -9.70 6.88 0.10
C VAL A 58 -9.28 6.88 1.57
N GLU A 59 -10.23 6.68 2.47
CA GLU A 59 -9.95 6.67 3.90
C GLU A 59 -8.93 5.60 4.27
N PHE A 60 -9.15 4.38 3.77
CA PHE A 60 -8.21 3.28 4.01
C PHE A 60 -6.84 3.57 3.44
N PHE A 61 -6.82 4.09 2.21
CA PHE A 61 -5.57 4.35 1.53
C PHE A 61 -4.77 5.47 2.21
N GLU A 62 -5.44 6.50 2.72
CA GLU A 62 -4.78 7.57 3.46
C GLU A 62 -4.10 7.02 4.71
N LYS A 63 -4.76 6.09 5.42
CA LYS A 63 -4.17 5.43 6.58
C LYS A 63 -2.92 4.65 6.18
N LEU A 64 -2.97 3.98 5.03
CA LEU A 64 -1.83 3.23 4.52
C LEU A 64 -0.67 4.16 4.15
N LEU A 65 -0.97 5.29 3.52
CA LEU A 65 0.05 6.27 3.17
C LEU A 65 0.74 6.83 4.41
N ALA A 66 -0.02 7.07 5.48
CA ALA A 66 0.55 7.53 6.74
C ALA A 66 1.49 6.48 7.32
N LEU A 67 1.11 5.20 7.21
CA LEU A 67 1.95 4.10 7.67
C LEU A 67 3.23 4.00 6.84
N CYS A 68 3.12 4.15 5.52
CA CYS A 68 4.27 4.16 4.63
C CYS A 68 5.23 5.30 4.98
N GLU A 69 4.69 6.47 5.25
CA GLU A 69 5.47 7.64 5.58
C GLU A 69 6.22 7.44 6.91
N LYS A 70 5.56 6.82 7.87
CA LYS A 70 6.17 6.52 9.17
C LYS A 70 7.43 5.67 9.02
N TYR A 71 7.35 4.61 8.21
CA TYR A 71 8.48 3.69 8.05
C TYR A 71 9.47 4.14 6.98
N LYS A 72 9.09 5.06 6.14
CA LYS A 72 10.00 5.66 5.17
C LYS A 72 11.16 6.36 5.87
N ARG A 73 10.86 7.09 6.94
CA ARG A 73 11.89 7.78 7.72
C ARG A 73 12.87 6.81 8.36
N ALA A 74 12.35 5.70 8.87
CA ALA A 74 13.20 4.69 9.48
C ALA A 74 14.18 4.09 8.48
N ASN A 75 13.76 3.95 7.22
CA ASN A 75 14.60 3.38 6.17
C ASN A 75 15.71 4.31 5.70
N GLN A 76 15.58 5.61 5.94
CA GLN A 76 16.58 6.58 5.52
C GLN A 76 17.87 6.51 6.31
N TYR A 77 17.84 5.87 7.45
CA TYR A 77 19.01 5.78 8.34
C TYR A 77 19.73 4.43 8.28
N ILE A 78 19.35 3.60 7.34
CA ILE A 78 19.96 2.27 7.22
C ILE A 78 21.00 2.25 6.12
#